data_80babe60b06583e414b72fbe25bfc280
#
_entry.id   80babe60b06583e414b72fbe25bfc280
#
_cell.length_a   1.000
_cell.length_b   1.000
_cell.length_c   1.000
_cell.angle_alpha   90.00
_cell.angle_beta   90.00
_cell.angle_gamma   90.00
#
_symmetry.space_group_name_H-M   'P 1'
#
loop_
_entity.id
_entity.type
_entity.pdbx_description
1 polymer ?
#
loop_
_entity_poly.entity_id
_entity_poly.type
_entity_poly.pdbx_seq_one_letter_code
_entity_poly.pdbx_strand_id
1 'polypeptide(L)'
;DYVKPENAIYSYTEYNDFRDTSWRGQVKSMKISELRRKYGKEFGGNLTEEELWDISSISKDFQYNDKLRWDVNWNITMFRPYDEFNIDVLDFEIKTVDTDTYTVVTTKKNKSTILKKGRDEKQADNEEVIDSSKYNIYRGVMVRTKQVMLEWGVKRNMIRPQDPKESGNAEFSYSFYMYQNYTLTNVAVPEKIEEPADQMILARLKMQQLVAKMRPTGALINWDALQSIDYGLGDSNKTIDVMKLYDQTGSLYYRGKDDEGNQIPVPITELSNSGFLPQMQGLIQLYQFHYTVLKDELGEDPNMAAQALTPRVTTGNIDTAQQVAANATDYMYDAYVECMKQTSRKISCLLNKSVTFGASAYRHLLE
;
A
#
# COMPACT_ATOMS: atom_id res chain seq x y z
N ASP A 1 9.73 -8.32 -14.49
CA ASP A 1 9.49 -6.95 -13.98
C ASP A 1 8.47 -7.01 -12.83
N TYR A 2 8.71 -6.23 -11.79
CA TYR A 2 7.77 -6.07 -10.68
C TYR A 2 6.66 -5.10 -11.06
N VAL A 3 5.41 -5.52 -10.86
CA VAL A 3 4.23 -4.66 -11.04
C VAL A 3 3.82 -4.12 -9.69
N LYS A 4 3.76 -2.79 -9.55
CA LYS A 4 3.24 -2.18 -8.33
C LYS A 4 1.76 -2.56 -8.16
N PRO A 5 1.30 -2.91 -6.96
CA PRO A 5 -0.11 -3.26 -6.72
C PRO A 5 -1.10 -2.19 -7.20
N GLU A 6 -0.76 -0.91 -7.02
CA GLU A 6 -1.55 0.25 -7.48
C GLU A 6 -1.79 0.27 -9.00
N ASN A 7 -0.86 -0.31 -9.75
CA ASN A 7 -0.88 -0.33 -11.21
C ASN A 7 -1.41 -1.67 -11.77
N ALA A 8 -1.65 -2.66 -10.92
CA ALA A 8 -2.21 -3.93 -11.32
C ALA A 8 -3.69 -3.79 -11.61
N ILE A 9 -4.13 -4.34 -12.73
CA ILE A 9 -5.54 -4.39 -13.13
C ILE A 9 -5.92 -5.80 -13.51
N TYR A 10 -7.12 -6.20 -13.16
CA TYR A 10 -7.60 -7.57 -13.40
C TYR A 10 -9.13 -7.63 -13.41
N SER A 11 -9.67 -8.68 -14.00
CA SER A 11 -11.10 -8.97 -13.93
C SER A 11 -11.47 -9.47 -12.53
N TYR A 12 -12.76 -9.44 -12.23
CA TYR A 12 -13.31 -10.04 -11.03
C TYR A 12 -12.73 -11.43 -10.78
N THR A 13 -12.41 -11.75 -9.53
CA THR A 13 -11.88 -13.04 -9.10
C THR A 13 -12.37 -13.41 -7.71
N GLU A 14 -12.71 -14.69 -7.53
CA GLU A 14 -13.08 -15.26 -6.23
C GLU A 14 -11.90 -15.99 -5.56
N TYR A 15 -10.81 -16.18 -6.31
CA TYR A 15 -9.65 -16.95 -5.86
C TYR A 15 -8.45 -16.08 -5.58
N ASN A 16 -7.72 -16.39 -4.53
CA ASN A 16 -6.49 -15.70 -4.15
C ASN A 16 -5.39 -15.78 -5.21
N ASP A 17 -5.37 -16.83 -6.02
CA ASP A 17 -4.41 -17.10 -7.09
C ASP A 17 -4.82 -16.52 -8.46
N PHE A 18 -5.99 -15.88 -8.54
CA PHE A 18 -6.52 -15.28 -9.77
C PHE A 18 -6.79 -16.26 -10.92
N ARG A 19 -6.93 -17.56 -10.66
CA ARG A 19 -7.06 -18.59 -11.71
C ARG A 19 -8.30 -18.41 -12.58
N ASP A 20 -9.36 -17.78 -12.08
CA ASP A 20 -10.65 -17.55 -12.74
C ASP A 20 -10.70 -16.25 -13.56
N THR A 21 -9.65 -15.44 -13.54
CA THR A 21 -9.64 -14.16 -14.26
C THR A 21 -9.65 -14.35 -15.78
N SER A 22 -10.48 -13.57 -16.46
CA SER A 22 -10.56 -13.53 -17.93
C SER A 22 -9.54 -12.57 -18.56
N TRP A 23 -9.11 -11.54 -17.82
CA TRP A 23 -8.08 -10.61 -18.27
C TRP A 23 -7.24 -10.10 -17.09
N ARG A 24 -5.98 -9.76 -17.38
CA ARG A 24 -5.01 -9.18 -16.44
C ARG A 24 -4.16 -8.16 -17.16
N GLY A 25 -3.68 -7.17 -16.42
CA GLY A 25 -2.83 -6.14 -16.99
C GLY A 25 -2.21 -5.23 -15.95
N GLN A 26 -1.59 -4.19 -16.45
CA GLN A 26 -0.98 -3.14 -15.64
C GLN A 26 -1.09 -1.79 -16.32
N VAL A 27 -1.13 -0.76 -15.52
CA VAL A 27 -0.96 0.63 -15.95
C VAL A 27 0.53 0.96 -15.90
N LYS A 28 1.11 1.35 -17.03
CA LYS A 28 2.51 1.80 -17.12
C LYS A 28 2.55 3.27 -17.44
N SER A 29 3.34 4.02 -16.72
CA SER A 29 3.66 5.39 -17.12
C SER A 29 4.82 5.36 -18.11
N MET A 30 4.59 5.90 -19.31
CA MET A 30 5.59 5.97 -20.40
C MET A 30 5.79 7.41 -20.82
N LYS A 31 7.02 7.78 -21.16
CA LYS A 31 7.33 9.10 -21.72
C LYS A 31 6.87 9.19 -23.18
N ILE A 32 6.52 10.39 -23.64
CA ILE A 32 6.16 10.63 -25.05
C ILE A 32 7.28 10.20 -25.99
N SER A 33 8.55 10.48 -25.64
CA SER A 33 9.71 10.04 -26.42
C SER A 33 9.78 8.51 -26.58
N GLU A 34 9.41 7.77 -25.53
CA GLU A 34 9.38 6.31 -25.57
C GLU A 34 8.19 5.78 -26.40
N LEU A 35 7.02 6.42 -26.26
CA LEU A 35 5.85 6.14 -27.09
C LEU A 35 6.16 6.36 -28.58
N ARG A 36 6.78 7.50 -28.92
CA ARG A 36 7.21 7.80 -30.30
C ARG A 36 8.14 6.72 -30.82
N ARG A 37 9.15 6.34 -30.05
CA ARG A 37 10.12 5.32 -30.48
C ARG A 37 9.50 3.94 -30.70
N LYS A 38 8.52 3.55 -29.88
CA LYS A 38 7.88 2.22 -29.99
C LYS A 38 6.74 2.14 -30.99
N TYR A 39 5.93 3.19 -31.07
CA TYR A 39 4.66 3.17 -31.77
C TYR A 39 4.52 4.29 -32.81
N GLY A 40 5.50 5.17 -32.93
CA GLY A 40 5.51 6.27 -33.89
C GLY A 40 5.67 5.77 -35.32
N LYS A 41 4.98 6.43 -36.25
CA LYS A 41 4.98 6.07 -37.69
C LYS A 41 6.38 6.11 -38.29
N GLU A 42 7.25 6.99 -37.83
CA GLU A 42 8.64 7.07 -38.23
C GLU A 42 9.46 5.81 -37.93
N PHE A 43 9.06 5.06 -36.90
CA PHE A 43 9.71 3.83 -36.44
C PHE A 43 8.92 2.56 -36.81
N GLY A 44 7.94 2.67 -37.70
CA GLY A 44 7.14 1.53 -38.19
C GLY A 44 5.89 1.23 -37.34
N GLY A 45 5.52 2.13 -36.46
CA GLY A 45 4.25 2.07 -35.71
C GLY A 45 3.11 2.77 -36.45
N ASN A 46 1.98 2.95 -35.75
CA ASN A 46 0.76 3.51 -36.31
C ASN A 46 0.47 4.96 -35.88
N LEU A 47 1.19 5.50 -34.86
CA LEU A 47 0.95 6.82 -34.32
C LEU A 47 1.59 7.93 -35.16
N THR A 48 0.78 8.93 -35.49
CA THR A 48 1.25 10.18 -36.13
C THR A 48 1.72 11.18 -35.06
N GLU A 49 2.51 12.19 -35.47
CA GLU A 49 2.94 13.26 -34.55
C GLU A 49 1.76 14.10 -34.03
N GLU A 50 0.69 14.26 -34.82
CA GLU A 50 -0.53 14.95 -34.40
C GLU A 50 -1.24 14.18 -33.27
N GLU A 51 -1.35 12.86 -33.40
CA GLU A 51 -1.92 12.00 -32.35
C GLU A 51 -1.07 11.98 -31.09
N LEU A 52 0.26 11.98 -31.22
CA LEU A 52 1.17 12.09 -30.08
C LEU A 52 1.00 13.43 -29.35
N TRP A 53 0.85 14.53 -30.10
CA TRP A 53 0.55 15.84 -29.53
C TRP A 53 -0.79 15.84 -28.80
N ASP A 54 -1.81 15.32 -29.43
CA ASP A 54 -3.13 15.17 -28.83
C ASP A 54 -3.12 14.34 -27.55
N ILE A 55 -2.38 13.25 -27.52
CA ILE A 55 -2.18 12.41 -26.33
C ILE A 55 -1.44 13.20 -25.25
N SER A 56 -0.43 13.99 -25.61
CA SER A 56 0.34 14.78 -24.67
C SER A 56 -0.47 15.86 -23.97
N SER A 57 -1.40 16.46 -24.68
CA SER A 57 -2.26 17.56 -24.16
C SER A 57 -3.09 17.14 -22.93
N ILE A 58 -3.29 15.84 -22.71
CA ILE A 58 -4.06 15.26 -21.60
C ILE A 58 -3.17 14.90 -20.41
N SER A 59 -1.85 14.92 -20.61
CA SER A 59 -0.90 14.65 -19.54
C SER A 59 -1.08 15.60 -18.36
N LYS A 60 -0.88 15.09 -17.16
CA LYS A 60 -0.79 15.93 -15.95
C LYS A 60 0.37 16.94 -16.06
N ASP A 61 1.44 16.54 -16.72
CA ASP A 61 2.61 17.39 -16.94
C ASP A 61 2.29 18.56 -17.89
N PHE A 62 1.43 18.36 -18.89
CA PHE A 62 0.93 19.43 -19.75
C PHE A 62 0.11 20.44 -18.95
N GLN A 63 -0.83 19.97 -18.14
CA GLN A 63 -1.65 20.81 -17.28
C GLN A 63 -0.81 21.58 -16.25
N TYR A 64 0.25 20.96 -15.74
CA TYR A 64 1.19 21.61 -14.82
C TYR A 64 1.98 22.72 -15.52
N ASN A 65 2.49 22.46 -16.72
CA ASN A 65 3.20 23.46 -17.51
C ASN A 65 2.30 24.61 -17.92
N ASP A 66 1.03 24.35 -18.26
CA ASP A 66 0.05 25.40 -18.60
C ASP A 66 -0.24 26.29 -17.40
N LYS A 67 -0.40 25.74 -16.21
CA LYS A 67 -0.51 26.53 -14.97
C LYS A 67 0.70 27.41 -14.71
N LEU A 68 1.90 26.85 -14.85
CA LEU A 68 3.16 27.60 -14.67
C LEU A 68 3.29 28.74 -15.67
N ARG A 69 2.79 28.58 -16.89
CA ARG A 69 2.81 29.62 -17.93
C ARG A 69 2.03 30.88 -17.56
N TRP A 70 0.97 30.73 -16.77
CA TRP A 70 0.14 31.84 -16.32
C TRP A 70 0.55 32.42 -14.97
N ASP A 71 1.49 31.79 -14.26
CA ASP A 71 1.98 32.27 -12.99
C ASP A 71 3.13 33.27 -13.21
N VAL A 72 3.05 34.45 -12.61
CA VAL A 72 4.00 35.55 -12.79
C VAL A 72 5.42 35.18 -12.29
N ASN A 73 5.49 34.22 -11.37
CA ASN A 73 6.75 33.76 -10.74
C ASN A 73 7.25 32.41 -11.29
N TRP A 74 6.95 32.09 -12.54
CA TRP A 74 7.34 30.81 -13.12
C TRP A 74 8.86 30.62 -13.14
N ASN A 75 9.28 29.46 -12.67
CA ASN A 75 10.67 29.04 -12.67
C ASN A 75 10.93 28.13 -13.89
N ILE A 76 11.75 28.61 -14.84
CA ILE A 76 12.06 27.88 -16.08
C ILE A 76 12.65 26.49 -15.81
N THR A 77 13.32 26.29 -14.66
CA THR A 77 13.89 24.99 -14.29
C THR A 77 12.83 23.92 -13.99
N MET A 78 11.59 24.30 -13.72
CA MET A 78 10.47 23.36 -13.48
C MET A 78 9.67 23.02 -14.74
N PHE A 79 9.93 23.73 -15.83
CA PHE A 79 9.26 23.46 -17.10
C PHE A 79 9.77 22.17 -17.71
N ARG A 80 8.85 21.20 -17.94
CA ARG A 80 9.20 19.91 -18.55
C ARG A 80 9.06 20.00 -20.06
N PRO A 81 10.04 19.55 -20.84
CA PRO A 81 9.91 19.47 -22.29
C PRO A 81 8.84 18.44 -22.67
N TYR A 82 8.18 18.67 -23.79
CA TYR A 82 7.11 17.81 -24.33
C TYR A 82 7.47 16.33 -24.37
N ASP A 83 8.68 15.99 -24.80
CA ASP A 83 9.15 14.61 -24.91
C ASP A 83 9.28 13.86 -23.57
N GLU A 84 9.32 14.60 -22.47
CA GLU A 84 9.43 14.04 -21.12
C GLU A 84 8.07 13.87 -20.42
N PHE A 85 6.96 14.27 -21.05
CA PHE A 85 5.64 14.10 -20.46
C PHE A 85 5.32 12.64 -20.28
N ASN A 86 4.76 12.31 -19.13
CA ASN A 86 4.35 10.98 -18.78
C ASN A 86 2.89 10.72 -19.14
N ILE A 87 2.64 9.62 -19.80
CA ILE A 87 1.31 9.16 -20.21
C ILE A 87 1.06 7.78 -19.62
N ASP A 88 -0.14 7.58 -19.10
CA ASP A 88 -0.56 6.29 -18.60
C ASP A 88 -1.03 5.40 -19.75
N VAL A 89 -0.32 4.29 -19.93
CA VAL A 89 -0.58 3.27 -20.94
C VAL A 89 -1.03 2.00 -20.24
N LEU A 90 -2.10 1.43 -20.73
CA LEU A 90 -2.67 0.17 -20.29
C LEU A 90 -2.07 -0.98 -21.09
N ASP A 91 -1.32 -1.88 -20.46
CA ASP A 91 -0.79 -3.12 -21.05
C ASP A 91 -1.55 -4.29 -20.43
N PHE A 92 -2.37 -4.99 -21.22
CA PHE A 92 -3.27 -6.01 -20.72
C PHE A 92 -3.32 -7.25 -21.60
N GLU A 93 -3.68 -8.36 -21.00
CA GLU A 93 -3.83 -9.66 -21.62
C GLU A 93 -5.24 -10.18 -21.39
N ILE A 94 -5.87 -10.67 -22.46
CA ILE A 94 -7.21 -11.27 -22.43
C ILE A 94 -7.09 -12.73 -22.84
N LYS A 95 -7.73 -13.62 -22.08
CA LYS A 95 -7.82 -15.04 -22.39
C LYS A 95 -9.13 -15.33 -23.11
N THR A 96 -9.05 -15.86 -24.31
CA THR A 96 -10.20 -16.23 -25.15
C THR A 96 -10.10 -17.66 -25.60
N VAL A 97 -11.24 -18.23 -25.99
CA VAL A 97 -11.30 -19.56 -26.57
C VAL A 97 -11.38 -19.43 -28.08
N ASP A 98 -10.39 -19.98 -28.75
CA ASP A 98 -10.38 -20.10 -30.22
C ASP A 98 -10.68 -21.55 -30.60
N THR A 99 -11.51 -21.73 -31.60
CA THR A 99 -11.82 -23.06 -32.14
C THR A 99 -11.06 -23.26 -33.46
N ASP A 100 -10.13 -24.19 -33.46
CA ASP A 100 -9.44 -24.64 -34.66
C ASP A 100 -10.15 -25.90 -35.19
N THR A 101 -10.48 -25.88 -36.48
CA THR A 101 -11.09 -27.03 -37.16
C THR A 101 -10.00 -27.86 -37.82
N TYR A 102 -9.92 -29.10 -37.47
CA TYR A 102 -8.98 -30.07 -38.03
C TYR A 102 -9.73 -31.15 -38.83
N THR A 103 -9.21 -31.54 -39.95
CA THR A 103 -9.71 -32.64 -40.76
C THR A 103 -8.81 -33.83 -40.53
N VAL A 104 -9.38 -34.93 -40.07
CA VAL A 104 -8.70 -36.20 -39.90
C VAL A 104 -8.98 -37.04 -41.17
N VAL A 105 -7.93 -37.31 -41.94
CA VAL A 105 -8.04 -38.19 -43.15
C VAL A 105 -7.59 -39.58 -42.77
N THR A 106 -8.50 -40.53 -42.84
CA THR A 106 -8.19 -41.95 -42.64
C THR A 106 -7.84 -42.61 -43.95
N THR A 107 -6.59 -42.99 -44.12
CA THR A 107 -6.10 -43.67 -45.33
C THR A 107 -6.48 -45.17 -45.28
N LYS A 108 -6.69 -45.82 -46.43
CA LYS A 108 -7.04 -47.27 -46.57
C LYS A 108 -6.14 -48.25 -45.82
N LYS A 109 -5.03 -47.79 -45.21
CA LYS A 109 -4.11 -48.58 -44.36
C LYS A 109 -4.28 -48.28 -42.86
N ASN A 110 -5.42 -47.75 -42.42
CA ASN A 110 -5.69 -47.33 -41.03
C ASN A 110 -4.67 -46.36 -40.43
N LYS A 111 -4.00 -45.55 -41.26
CA LYS A 111 -3.18 -44.42 -40.79
C LYS A 111 -4.00 -43.16 -40.89
N SER A 112 -4.28 -42.56 -39.74
CA SER A 112 -4.92 -41.24 -39.63
C SER A 112 -3.86 -40.12 -39.75
N THR A 113 -4.12 -39.14 -40.61
CA THR A 113 -3.30 -37.95 -40.76
C THR A 113 -4.19 -36.75 -40.41
N ILE A 114 -3.72 -35.89 -39.56
CA ILE A 114 -4.46 -34.68 -39.14
C ILE A 114 -3.99 -33.52 -40.06
N LEU A 115 -4.95 -32.92 -40.75
CA LEU A 115 -4.72 -31.79 -41.64
C LEU A 115 -5.52 -30.59 -41.12
N LYS A 116 -4.93 -29.41 -41.09
CA LYS A 116 -5.65 -28.19 -40.81
C LYS A 116 -6.24 -27.64 -42.09
N LYS A 117 -7.55 -27.78 -42.28
CA LYS A 117 -8.29 -27.24 -43.43
C LYS A 117 -9.19 -26.09 -42.95
N GLY A 118 -9.44 -25.14 -43.88
CA GLY A 118 -10.45 -24.08 -43.64
C GLY A 118 -11.84 -24.66 -43.57
N ARG A 119 -12.72 -24.03 -42.83
CA ARG A 119 -14.11 -24.43 -42.58
C ARG A 119 -14.96 -24.60 -43.88
N ASP A 120 -14.56 -23.87 -44.90
CA ASP A 120 -15.30 -23.81 -46.20
C ASP A 120 -14.79 -24.75 -47.26
N GLU A 121 -13.80 -25.60 -46.96
CA GLU A 121 -13.31 -26.58 -47.92
C GLU A 121 -14.22 -27.83 -47.96
N LYS A 122 -14.55 -28.27 -49.19
CA LYS A 122 -15.37 -29.44 -49.41
C LYS A 122 -14.75 -30.68 -48.75
N GLN A 123 -15.54 -31.40 -47.95
CA GLN A 123 -15.17 -32.67 -47.34
C GLN A 123 -15.20 -33.81 -48.37
N ALA A 124 -14.20 -34.69 -48.32
CA ALA A 124 -14.21 -35.97 -49.02
C ALA A 124 -14.78 -37.05 -48.14
N ASP A 125 -15.33 -38.14 -48.73
CA ASP A 125 -16.03 -39.22 -48.05
C ASP A 125 -15.22 -39.95 -46.93
N ASN A 126 -13.91 -39.71 -46.84
CA ASN A 126 -12.98 -40.31 -45.87
C ASN A 126 -12.41 -39.26 -44.85
N GLU A 127 -13.06 -38.14 -44.72
CA GLU A 127 -12.59 -37.01 -43.87
C GLU A 127 -13.58 -36.83 -42.70
N GLU A 128 -13.05 -36.86 -41.51
CA GLU A 128 -13.79 -36.51 -40.28
C GLU A 128 -13.31 -35.14 -39.80
N VAL A 129 -14.26 -34.23 -39.55
CA VAL A 129 -13.95 -32.88 -39.05
C VAL A 129 -14.04 -32.91 -37.55
N ILE A 130 -12.95 -32.52 -36.90
CA ILE A 130 -12.86 -32.41 -35.43
C ILE A 130 -12.59 -30.98 -35.08
N ASP A 131 -13.48 -30.35 -34.32
CA ASP A 131 -13.27 -29.03 -33.75
C ASP A 131 -12.50 -29.18 -32.44
N SER A 132 -11.35 -28.51 -32.38
CA SER A 132 -10.53 -28.46 -31.17
C SER A 132 -10.52 -27.05 -30.63
N SER A 133 -11.06 -26.88 -29.42
CA SER A 133 -11.05 -25.61 -28.71
C SER A 133 -9.75 -25.46 -27.95
N LYS A 134 -9.09 -24.32 -28.11
CA LYS A 134 -7.90 -23.97 -27.35
C LYS A 134 -7.99 -22.54 -26.82
N TYR A 135 -7.43 -22.34 -25.65
CA TYR A 135 -7.30 -21.00 -25.11
C TYR A 135 -6.11 -20.27 -25.74
N ASN A 136 -6.36 -19.04 -26.17
CA ASN A 136 -5.34 -18.13 -26.64
C ASN A 136 -5.34 -16.85 -25.78
N ILE A 137 -4.16 -16.25 -25.66
CA ILE A 137 -3.99 -14.97 -24.99
C ILE A 137 -3.76 -13.90 -26.03
N TYR A 138 -4.61 -12.89 -26.00
CA TYR A 138 -4.46 -11.67 -26.78
C TYR A 138 -3.83 -10.60 -25.89
N ARG A 139 -2.86 -9.88 -26.41
CA ARG A 139 -2.25 -8.74 -25.75
C ARG A 139 -2.71 -7.45 -26.40
N GLY A 140 -3.15 -6.51 -25.57
CA GLY A 140 -3.47 -5.16 -25.97
C GLY A 140 -2.62 -4.14 -25.24
N VAL A 141 -2.22 -3.09 -25.95
CA VAL A 141 -1.58 -1.92 -25.38
C VAL A 141 -2.39 -0.71 -25.80
N MET A 142 -2.88 0.07 -24.86
CA MET A 142 -3.81 1.16 -25.10
C MET A 142 -3.45 2.39 -24.26
N VAL A 143 -3.60 3.58 -24.81
CA VAL A 143 -3.52 4.82 -24.03
C VAL A 143 -4.78 4.96 -23.20
N ARG A 144 -4.63 4.97 -21.86
CA ARG A 144 -5.76 4.94 -20.93
C ARG A 144 -6.75 6.07 -21.14
N THR A 145 -6.28 7.30 -21.32
CA THR A 145 -7.12 8.50 -21.32
C THR A 145 -7.92 8.68 -22.60
N LYS A 146 -7.35 8.39 -23.77
CA LYS A 146 -8.05 8.52 -25.08
C LYS A 146 -8.55 7.21 -25.63
N GLN A 147 -8.27 6.09 -24.98
CA GLN A 147 -8.62 4.75 -25.42
C GLN A 147 -8.10 4.42 -26.83
N VAL A 148 -6.95 5.02 -27.21
CA VAL A 148 -6.29 4.73 -28.48
C VAL A 148 -5.53 3.42 -28.34
N MET A 149 -5.89 2.43 -29.18
CA MET A 149 -5.20 1.15 -29.22
C MET A 149 -3.88 1.29 -29.96
N LEU A 150 -2.75 1.02 -29.28
CA LEU A 150 -1.42 1.08 -29.82
C LEU A 150 -1.00 -0.25 -30.46
N GLU A 151 -1.34 -1.34 -29.79
CA GLU A 151 -1.00 -2.70 -30.22
C GLU A 151 -2.16 -3.64 -29.83
N TRP A 152 -2.53 -4.53 -30.74
CA TRP A 152 -3.49 -5.57 -30.48
C TRP A 152 -3.11 -6.81 -31.28
N GLY A 153 -3.09 -7.97 -30.66
CA GLY A 153 -2.84 -9.22 -31.37
C GLY A 153 -2.68 -10.42 -30.45
N VAL A 154 -2.61 -11.58 -31.10
CA VAL A 154 -2.32 -12.82 -30.40
C VAL A 154 -0.90 -12.77 -29.85
N LYS A 155 -0.73 -13.05 -28.57
CA LYS A 155 0.57 -13.05 -27.91
C LYS A 155 1.46 -14.14 -28.47
N ARG A 156 2.61 -13.77 -29.06
CA ARG A 156 3.50 -14.72 -29.74
C ARG A 156 4.10 -15.77 -28.80
N ASN A 157 4.45 -15.37 -27.58
CA ASN A 157 5.11 -16.22 -26.57
C ASN A 157 4.14 -16.61 -25.44
N MET A 158 3.02 -17.24 -25.79
CA MET A 158 2.07 -17.75 -24.80
C MET A 158 2.69 -18.83 -23.94
N ILE A 159 2.44 -18.76 -22.64
CA ILE A 159 2.80 -19.81 -21.69
C ILE A 159 1.73 -20.89 -21.76
N ARG A 160 2.12 -22.09 -22.14
CA ARG A 160 1.23 -23.24 -22.17
C ARG A 160 1.75 -24.31 -21.20
N PRO A 161 0.87 -24.90 -20.37
CA PRO A 161 1.25 -26.04 -19.53
C PRO A 161 1.81 -27.18 -20.38
N GLN A 162 2.73 -27.93 -19.81
CA GLN A 162 3.34 -29.07 -20.50
C GLN A 162 2.53 -30.36 -20.32
N ASP A 163 1.56 -30.36 -19.40
CA ASP A 163 0.70 -31.49 -19.18
C ASP A 163 -0.15 -31.75 -20.45
N PRO A 164 -0.12 -32.96 -21.01
CA PRO A 164 -0.93 -33.32 -22.19
C PRO A 164 -2.43 -33.08 -21.98
N LYS A 165 -2.92 -33.19 -20.74
CA LYS A 165 -4.32 -32.94 -20.40
C LYS A 165 -4.72 -31.49 -20.46
N GLU A 166 -3.76 -30.59 -20.25
CA GLU A 166 -3.95 -29.14 -20.23
C GLU A 166 -3.32 -28.44 -21.46
N SER A 167 -2.95 -29.18 -22.46
CA SER A 167 -2.23 -28.64 -23.65
C SER A 167 -3.02 -27.55 -24.38
N GLY A 168 -4.34 -27.58 -24.32
CA GLY A 168 -5.23 -26.54 -24.84
C GLY A 168 -5.31 -25.28 -23.99
N ASN A 169 -4.78 -25.29 -22.78
CA ASN A 169 -4.81 -24.13 -21.87
C ASN A 169 -3.68 -23.14 -22.16
N ALA A 170 -3.89 -21.87 -21.84
CA ALA A 170 -2.87 -20.84 -21.90
C ALA A 170 -2.87 -20.04 -20.59
N GLU A 171 -1.69 -19.72 -20.08
CA GLU A 171 -1.52 -18.98 -18.84
C GLU A 171 -1.07 -17.55 -19.13
N PHE A 172 -1.59 -16.59 -18.34
CA PHE A 172 -1.16 -15.20 -18.39
C PHE A 172 0.31 -15.06 -18.02
N SER A 173 0.99 -14.05 -18.56
CA SER A 173 2.36 -13.73 -18.11
C SER A 173 2.40 -13.11 -16.73
N TYR A 174 1.33 -12.46 -16.31
CA TYR A 174 1.22 -11.85 -15.00
C TYR A 174 0.98 -12.92 -13.92
N SER A 175 1.78 -12.88 -12.85
CA SER A 175 1.58 -13.66 -11.63
C SER A 175 1.08 -12.74 -10.55
N PHE A 176 -0.16 -12.93 -10.12
CA PHE A 176 -0.80 -12.19 -9.05
C PHE A 176 -1.23 -13.15 -7.96
N TYR A 177 -1.12 -12.71 -6.72
CA TYR A 177 -1.62 -13.42 -5.57
C TYR A 177 -2.08 -12.43 -4.52
N MET A 178 -3.28 -12.62 -3.97
CA MET A 178 -3.82 -11.87 -2.83
C MET A 178 -3.82 -12.75 -1.59
N TYR A 179 -3.34 -12.21 -0.47
CA TYR A 179 -3.29 -12.98 0.77
C TYR A 179 -4.67 -13.09 1.46
N GLN A 180 -5.57 -12.15 1.24
CA GLN A 180 -6.94 -12.18 1.75
C GLN A 180 -7.92 -11.71 0.67
N ASN A 181 -8.98 -12.49 0.47
CA ASN A 181 -10.03 -12.17 -0.50
C ASN A 181 -11.40 -12.57 0.07
N TYR A 182 -11.77 -11.99 1.23
CA TYR A 182 -13.03 -12.36 1.90
C TYR A 182 -14.27 -11.71 1.27
N THR A 183 -14.13 -10.53 0.70
CA THR A 183 -15.24 -9.74 0.13
C THR A 183 -14.88 -9.12 -1.21
N LEU A 184 -13.96 -9.73 -1.96
CA LEU A 184 -13.44 -9.21 -3.23
C LEU A 184 -12.61 -7.92 -3.08
N THR A 185 -12.40 -7.48 -1.86
CA THR A 185 -11.52 -6.37 -1.52
C THR A 185 -10.34 -6.91 -0.72
N ASN A 186 -9.16 -6.66 -1.22
CA ASN A 186 -7.93 -6.96 -0.49
C ASN A 186 -7.73 -5.87 0.56
N VAL A 187 -7.80 -6.25 1.84
CA VAL A 187 -7.51 -5.32 2.94
C VAL A 187 -6.01 -5.23 3.11
N ALA A 188 -5.44 -4.09 2.78
CA ALA A 188 -4.01 -3.85 2.94
C ALA A 188 -3.63 -3.73 4.42
N VAL A 189 -2.38 -4.12 4.76
CA VAL A 189 -1.88 -3.96 6.14
C VAL A 189 -1.98 -2.51 6.63
N PRO A 190 -1.63 -1.48 5.84
CA PRO A 190 -1.84 -0.09 6.24
C PRO A 190 -3.30 0.25 6.59
N GLU A 191 -4.26 -0.33 5.88
CA GLU A 191 -5.70 -0.11 6.14
C GLU A 191 -6.13 -0.68 7.49
N LYS A 192 -5.57 -1.82 7.91
CA LYS A 192 -5.84 -2.41 9.23
C LYS A 192 -5.28 -1.58 10.38
N ILE A 193 -4.13 -0.96 10.18
CA ILE A 193 -3.45 -0.18 11.22
C ILE A 193 -3.84 1.31 11.23
N GLU A 194 -4.62 1.78 10.25
CA GLU A 194 -5.04 3.17 10.13
C GLU A 194 -5.81 3.63 11.37
N GLU A 195 -6.81 2.87 11.79
CA GLU A 195 -7.64 3.22 12.95
C GLU A 195 -6.83 3.34 14.27
N PRO A 196 -6.03 2.34 14.70
CA PRO A 196 -5.23 2.49 15.92
C PRO A 196 -4.16 3.58 15.78
N ALA A 197 -3.58 3.81 14.60
CA ALA A 197 -2.62 4.88 14.37
C ALA A 197 -3.26 6.27 14.55
N ASP A 198 -4.44 6.49 14.00
CA ASP A 198 -5.18 7.73 14.13
C ASP A 198 -5.55 8.02 15.59
N GLN A 199 -5.97 7.00 16.35
CA GLN A 199 -6.25 7.14 17.77
C GLN A 199 -4.99 7.50 18.58
N MET A 200 -3.83 6.94 18.23
CA MET A 200 -2.55 7.32 18.83
C MET A 200 -2.19 8.79 18.53
N ILE A 201 -2.37 9.23 17.31
CA ILE A 201 -2.13 10.63 16.90
C ILE A 201 -3.07 11.55 17.70
N LEU A 202 -4.36 11.21 17.79
CA LEU A 202 -5.35 11.99 18.53
C LEU A 202 -5.00 12.07 20.01
N ALA A 203 -4.63 10.95 20.64
CA ALA A 203 -4.19 10.92 22.02
C ALA A 203 -2.98 11.82 22.26
N ARG A 204 -1.98 11.78 21.36
CA ARG A 204 -0.80 12.64 21.40
C ARG A 204 -1.15 14.12 21.27
N LEU A 205 -2.04 14.49 20.35
CA LEU A 205 -2.50 15.87 20.19
C LEU A 205 -3.22 16.37 21.45
N LYS A 206 -4.07 15.52 22.06
CA LYS A 206 -4.73 15.85 23.32
C LYS A 206 -3.75 16.02 24.48
N MET A 207 -2.72 15.18 24.56
CA MET A 207 -1.62 15.36 25.53
C MET A 207 -0.90 16.71 25.33
N GLN A 208 -0.57 17.08 24.10
CA GLN A 208 0.05 18.36 23.79
C GLN A 208 -0.85 19.55 24.18
N GLN A 209 -2.15 19.47 23.88
CA GLN A 209 -3.11 20.50 24.29
C GLN A 209 -3.24 20.60 25.82
N LEU A 210 -3.20 19.46 26.50
CA LEU A 210 -3.25 19.43 27.97
C LEU A 210 -2.02 20.09 28.56
N VAL A 211 -0.83 19.76 28.04
CA VAL A 211 0.45 20.41 28.45
C VAL A 211 0.44 21.91 28.17
N ALA A 212 -0.05 22.31 26.97
CA ALA A 212 -0.14 23.74 26.62
C ALA A 212 -1.10 24.53 27.53
N LYS A 213 -2.12 23.87 28.08
CA LYS A 213 -3.06 24.46 29.04
C LYS A 213 -2.56 24.40 30.48
N MET A 214 -1.47 23.68 30.73
CA MET A 214 -0.90 23.58 32.07
C MET A 214 -0.41 24.94 32.52
N ARG A 215 -1.02 25.42 33.59
CA ARG A 215 -0.56 26.63 34.25
C ARG A 215 0.28 26.22 35.47
N PRO A 216 1.30 27.04 35.83
CA PRO A 216 1.96 26.82 37.11
C PRO A 216 0.88 26.80 38.23
N THR A 217 1.11 25.99 39.23
CA THR A 217 0.25 25.93 40.43
C THR A 217 0.04 27.34 40.94
N GLY A 218 -1.20 27.83 40.82
CA GLY A 218 -1.57 29.13 41.37
C GLY A 218 -1.90 29.03 42.84
N ALA A 219 -1.81 30.09 43.58
CA ALA A 219 -2.27 30.17 44.92
C ALA A 219 -3.41 31.19 45.02
N LEU A 220 -4.47 30.86 45.77
CA LEU A 220 -5.45 31.82 46.19
C LEU A 220 -4.88 32.56 47.41
N ILE A 221 -4.72 33.86 47.24
CA ILE A 221 -4.15 34.71 48.26
C ILE A 221 -5.26 35.52 48.88
N ASN A 222 -5.48 35.30 50.18
CA ASN A 222 -6.36 36.16 50.96
C ASN A 222 -5.52 37.40 51.43
N TRP A 223 -5.77 38.53 50.79
CA TRP A 223 -4.99 39.76 50.98
C TRP A 223 -5.15 40.28 52.41
N ASP A 224 -6.37 40.25 52.97
CA ASP A 224 -6.67 40.75 54.31
C ASP A 224 -5.99 39.89 55.40
N ALA A 225 -6.00 38.59 55.17
CA ALA A 225 -5.33 37.64 56.07
C ALA A 225 -3.81 37.78 56.01
N LEU A 226 -3.26 38.13 54.82
CA LEU A 226 -1.83 38.34 54.64
C LEU A 226 -1.34 39.63 55.30
N GLN A 227 -2.17 40.70 55.30
CA GLN A 227 -1.89 41.93 55.99
C GLN A 227 -1.89 41.83 57.51
N SER A 228 -2.66 40.88 58.06
CA SER A 228 -2.78 40.65 59.48
C SER A 228 -1.63 39.85 60.10
N ILE A 229 -0.69 39.34 59.27
CA ILE A 229 0.45 38.56 59.74
C ILE A 229 1.55 39.52 60.23
N ASP A 230 1.79 39.50 61.52
CA ASP A 230 2.92 40.20 62.13
C ASP A 230 4.04 39.20 62.48
N TYR A 231 5.22 39.38 61.84
CA TYR A 231 6.40 38.59 62.16
C TYR A 231 7.30 39.21 63.24
N GLY A 232 6.85 40.29 63.88
CA GLY A 232 7.63 40.94 64.93
C GLY A 232 8.89 41.67 64.44
N LEU A 233 9.00 41.96 63.16
CA LEU A 233 10.16 42.58 62.53
C LEU A 233 10.05 44.13 62.40
N GLY A 234 9.10 44.76 63.14
CA GLY A 234 8.88 46.20 63.15
C GLY A 234 7.92 46.71 62.06
N ASP A 235 7.59 48.00 62.10
CA ASP A 235 6.51 48.72 61.36
C ASP A 235 6.53 48.66 59.83
N SER A 236 7.38 47.82 59.20
CA SER A 236 7.57 47.83 57.78
C SER A 236 7.29 46.48 57.09
N ASN A 237 6.57 45.54 57.66
CA ASN A 237 6.19 44.30 57.01
C ASN A 237 5.20 44.58 55.88
N LYS A 238 5.72 44.90 54.72
CA LYS A 238 4.87 45.01 53.53
C LYS A 238 4.43 43.61 53.12
N THR A 239 3.14 43.42 52.84
CA THR A 239 2.53 42.22 52.32
C THR A 239 3.36 41.58 51.17
N ILE A 240 4.02 42.41 50.40
CA ILE A 240 4.93 42.01 49.32
C ILE A 240 6.16 41.24 49.83
N ASP A 241 6.71 41.61 51.01
CA ASP A 241 7.90 40.94 51.53
C ASP A 241 7.54 39.56 52.13
N VAL A 242 6.31 39.43 52.66
CA VAL A 242 5.73 38.13 53.08
C VAL A 242 5.51 37.20 51.86
N MET A 243 5.05 37.77 50.74
CA MET A 243 4.94 37.00 49.48
C MET A 243 6.31 36.58 48.92
N LYS A 244 7.31 37.44 49.00
CA LYS A 244 8.68 37.07 48.57
C LYS A 244 9.26 35.96 49.48
N LEU A 245 8.97 36.01 50.77
CA LEU A 245 9.40 34.97 51.69
C LEU A 245 8.74 33.62 51.37
N TYR A 246 7.45 33.67 51.07
CA TYR A 246 6.73 32.45 50.58
C TYR A 246 7.30 31.91 49.30
N ASP A 247 7.59 32.78 48.33
CA ASP A 247 8.16 32.40 47.01
C ASP A 247 9.55 31.77 47.17
N GLN A 248 10.36 32.27 48.14
CA GLN A 248 11.71 31.76 48.40
C GLN A 248 11.74 30.48 49.22
N THR A 249 10.88 30.36 50.22
CA THR A 249 10.92 29.30 51.23
C THR A 249 9.86 28.20 50.98
N GLY A 250 8.83 28.49 50.17
CA GLY A 250 7.69 27.63 49.96
C GLY A 250 6.81 27.42 51.24
N SER A 251 7.09 28.16 52.31
CA SER A 251 6.41 27.96 53.59
C SER A 251 6.04 29.32 54.20
N LEU A 252 4.84 29.39 54.74
CA LEU A 252 4.34 30.55 55.46
C LEU A 252 3.82 30.13 56.84
N TYR A 253 4.33 30.75 57.90
CA TYR A 253 3.90 30.53 59.25
C TYR A 253 2.91 31.64 59.63
N TYR A 254 1.71 31.29 60.10
CA TYR A 254 0.69 32.22 60.54
C TYR A 254 0.00 31.73 61.82
N ARG A 255 -0.54 32.65 62.59
CA ARG A 255 -1.37 32.33 63.77
C ARG A 255 -2.74 31.90 63.31
N GLY A 256 -3.19 30.70 63.71
CA GLY A 256 -4.52 30.18 63.36
C GLY A 256 -5.66 30.81 64.14
N LYS A 257 -5.38 31.55 65.27
CA LYS A 257 -6.37 32.23 66.09
C LYS A 257 -5.86 33.62 66.51
N ASP A 258 -6.75 34.56 66.49
CA ASP A 258 -6.50 35.90 67.00
C ASP A 258 -6.48 35.90 68.57
N ASP A 259 -5.98 36.97 69.16
CA ASP A 259 -5.95 37.08 70.64
C ASP A 259 -7.34 37.03 71.28
N GLU A 260 -8.39 37.29 70.51
CA GLU A 260 -9.82 37.15 70.93
C GLU A 260 -10.40 35.73 70.77
N GLY A 261 -9.59 34.76 70.18
CA GLY A 261 -10.01 33.38 70.02
C GLY A 261 -10.71 33.10 68.65
N ASN A 262 -10.88 34.11 67.80
CA ASN A 262 -11.47 33.93 66.46
C ASN A 262 -10.52 33.22 65.56
N GLN A 263 -11.00 32.42 64.58
CA GLN A 263 -10.20 31.78 63.58
C GLN A 263 -9.77 32.75 62.47
N ILE A 264 -8.50 32.88 62.28
CA ILE A 264 -7.93 33.68 61.16
C ILE A 264 -8.00 32.83 59.90
N PRO A 265 -8.58 33.34 58.79
CA PRO A 265 -8.64 32.61 57.53
C PRO A 265 -7.24 32.33 57.00
N VAL A 266 -7.08 31.17 56.33
CA VAL A 266 -5.80 30.75 55.72
C VAL A 266 -5.33 31.80 54.72
N PRO A 267 -4.10 32.38 54.88
CA PRO A 267 -3.63 33.48 54.04
C PRO A 267 -3.29 33.05 52.59
N ILE A 268 -2.79 31.83 52.40
CA ILE A 268 -2.45 31.29 51.09
C ILE A 268 -3.00 29.85 50.98
N THR A 269 -3.82 29.61 50.00
CA THR A 269 -4.31 28.27 49.66
C THR A 269 -3.80 27.90 48.27
N GLU A 270 -2.97 26.89 48.20
CA GLU A 270 -2.50 26.38 46.92
C GLU A 270 -3.62 25.74 46.12
N LEU A 271 -3.77 26.19 44.89
CA LEU A 271 -4.67 25.55 43.93
C LEU A 271 -3.98 24.28 43.39
N SER A 272 -4.31 23.14 43.98
CA SER A 272 -3.79 21.88 43.43
C SER A 272 -4.37 21.63 42.04
N ASN A 273 -3.51 21.42 41.06
CA ASN A 273 -3.85 20.95 39.68
C ASN A 273 -4.22 19.47 39.73
N SER A 274 -5.11 19.09 40.68
CA SER A 274 -5.46 17.69 40.97
C SER A 274 -6.10 16.96 39.77
N GLY A 275 -6.59 17.70 38.78
CA GLY A 275 -7.20 17.11 37.58
C GLY A 275 -6.23 16.83 36.41
N PHE A 276 -5.05 17.46 36.42
CA PHE A 276 -4.10 17.32 35.29
C PHE A 276 -3.45 15.93 35.25
N LEU A 277 -2.92 15.47 36.36
CA LEU A 277 -2.17 14.21 36.41
C LEU A 277 -3.02 12.99 36.05
N PRO A 278 -4.26 12.80 36.54
CA PRO A 278 -5.12 11.70 36.15
C PRO A 278 -5.51 11.74 34.68
N GLN A 279 -5.78 12.95 34.13
CA GLN A 279 -6.08 13.10 32.68
C GLN A 279 -4.91 12.73 31.81
N MET A 280 -3.70 13.17 32.18
CA MET A 280 -2.47 12.81 31.46
C MET A 280 -2.22 11.29 31.52
N GLN A 281 -2.37 10.68 32.69
CA GLN A 281 -2.23 9.23 32.85
C GLN A 281 -3.25 8.46 32.01
N GLY A 282 -4.51 8.91 31.97
CA GLY A 282 -5.53 8.32 31.10
C GLY A 282 -5.19 8.39 29.63
N LEU A 283 -4.66 9.52 29.16
CA LEU A 283 -4.21 9.66 27.76
C LEU A 283 -2.98 8.81 27.44
N ILE A 284 -2.04 8.66 28.37
CA ILE A 284 -0.88 7.78 28.22
C ILE A 284 -1.33 6.31 28.13
N GLN A 285 -2.27 5.89 28.99
CA GLN A 285 -2.83 4.54 28.94
C GLN A 285 -3.55 4.27 27.63
N LEU A 286 -4.34 5.24 27.15
CA LEU A 286 -5.02 5.14 25.85
C LEU A 286 -4.02 5.00 24.71
N TYR A 287 -2.96 5.81 24.71
CA TYR A 287 -1.87 5.70 23.72
C TYR A 287 -1.19 4.33 23.75
N GLN A 288 -0.87 3.83 24.95
CA GLN A 288 -0.26 2.52 25.14
C GLN A 288 -1.17 1.37 24.70
N PHE A 289 -2.47 1.47 24.97
CA PHE A 289 -3.45 0.51 24.50
C PHE A 289 -3.46 0.42 22.97
N HIS A 290 -3.63 1.53 22.26
CA HIS A 290 -3.63 1.53 20.81
C HIS A 290 -2.28 1.13 20.21
N TYR A 291 -1.17 1.46 20.88
CA TYR A 291 0.16 0.98 20.49
C TYR A 291 0.28 -0.54 20.58
N THR A 292 -0.29 -1.15 21.61
CA THR A 292 -0.33 -2.61 21.75
C THR A 292 -1.20 -3.24 20.67
N VAL A 293 -2.40 -2.69 20.43
CA VAL A 293 -3.28 -3.16 19.34
C VAL A 293 -2.57 -3.10 17.99
N LEU A 294 -1.87 -2.00 17.70
CA LEU A 294 -1.10 -1.85 16.46
C LEU A 294 0.00 -2.92 16.33
N LYS A 295 0.69 -3.23 17.42
CA LYS A 295 1.70 -4.29 17.45
C LYS A 295 1.10 -5.67 17.22
N ASP A 296 -0.03 -5.93 17.85
CA ASP A 296 -0.74 -7.22 17.71
C ASP A 296 -1.21 -7.42 16.25
N GLU A 297 -1.73 -6.37 15.61
CA GLU A 297 -2.13 -6.40 14.19
C GLU A 297 -0.94 -6.61 13.23
N LEU A 298 0.23 -6.08 13.58
CA LEU A 298 1.48 -6.27 12.81
C LEU A 298 2.17 -7.60 13.10
N GLY A 299 1.75 -8.30 14.16
CA GLY A 299 2.43 -9.53 14.61
C GLY A 299 3.81 -9.27 15.21
N GLU A 300 4.06 -8.05 15.73
CA GLU A 300 5.32 -7.77 16.44
C GLU A 300 5.33 -8.40 17.82
N ASP A 301 6.15 -9.44 17.98
CA ASP A 301 6.42 -10.00 19.32
C ASP A 301 7.44 -9.11 20.04
N PRO A 302 7.13 -8.62 21.26
CA PRO A 302 8.08 -7.87 22.07
C PRO A 302 9.38 -8.64 22.38
N ASN A 303 9.36 -9.96 22.28
CA ASN A 303 10.54 -10.81 22.48
C ASN A 303 11.48 -10.81 21.25
N MET A 304 10.97 -10.58 20.05
CA MET A 304 11.78 -10.39 18.84
C MET A 304 12.53 -9.05 18.83
N ALA A 305 12.01 -8.04 19.51
CA ALA A 305 12.62 -6.70 19.60
C ALA A 305 13.79 -6.61 20.60
N ALA A 306 14.42 -7.72 20.97
CA ALA A 306 15.59 -7.78 21.86
C ALA A 306 15.41 -7.05 23.22
N GLN A 307 14.18 -6.91 23.69
CA GLN A 307 13.97 -6.49 25.07
C GLN A 307 14.42 -7.62 25.99
N ALA A 308 15.36 -7.31 26.86
CA ALA A 308 15.95 -8.24 27.80
C ALA A 308 14.85 -9.06 28.51
N LEU A 309 14.80 -10.34 28.16
CA LEU A 309 13.91 -11.31 28.79
C LEU A 309 14.11 -11.24 30.29
N THR A 310 13.08 -10.90 31.02
CA THR A 310 13.13 -11.00 32.47
C THR A 310 13.42 -12.46 32.83
N PRO A 311 14.33 -12.75 33.80
CA PRO A 311 14.80 -14.12 34.13
C PRO A 311 13.68 -15.11 34.52
N ARG A 312 12.42 -14.67 34.55
CA ARG A 312 11.25 -15.47 34.97
C ARG A 312 10.39 -15.98 33.81
N VAL A 313 10.71 -15.65 32.56
CA VAL A 313 9.91 -16.14 31.41
C VAL A 313 10.41 -17.53 31.05
N THR A 314 9.53 -18.52 31.14
CA THR A 314 9.81 -19.91 30.76
C THR A 314 10.00 -20.02 29.26
N THR A 315 10.95 -20.84 28.80
CA THR A 315 11.24 -21.10 27.38
C THR A 315 9.97 -21.44 26.56
N GLY A 316 9.05 -22.21 27.15
CA GLY A 316 7.79 -22.55 26.51
C GLY A 316 6.86 -21.36 26.21
N ASN A 317 6.87 -20.31 27.05
CA ASN A 317 6.09 -19.10 26.77
C ASN A 317 6.71 -18.28 25.65
N ILE A 318 8.04 -18.31 25.51
CA ILE A 318 8.76 -17.65 24.42
C ILE A 318 8.45 -18.35 23.09
N ASP A 319 8.52 -19.68 23.07
CA ASP A 319 8.22 -20.48 21.87
C ASP A 319 6.76 -20.29 21.43
N THR A 320 5.82 -20.22 22.39
CA THR A 320 4.41 -19.97 22.09
C THR A 320 4.18 -18.56 21.54
N ALA A 321 4.81 -17.53 22.12
CA ALA A 321 4.70 -16.15 21.65
C ALA A 321 5.31 -15.98 20.26
N GLN A 322 6.45 -16.62 19.99
CA GLN A 322 7.08 -16.64 18.67
C GLN A 322 6.20 -17.34 17.61
N GLN A 323 5.55 -18.45 17.97
CA GLN A 323 4.59 -19.11 17.08
C GLN A 323 3.37 -18.23 16.77
N VAL A 324 2.84 -17.53 17.77
CA VAL A 324 1.69 -16.62 17.55
C VAL A 324 2.08 -15.46 16.64
N ALA A 325 3.24 -14.86 16.85
CA ALA A 325 3.75 -13.78 16.02
C ALA A 325 4.04 -14.25 14.58
N ALA A 326 4.64 -15.44 14.41
CA ALA A 326 4.85 -16.05 13.12
C ALA A 326 3.52 -16.29 12.39
N ASN A 327 2.54 -16.86 13.07
CA ASN A 327 1.21 -17.11 12.49
C ASN A 327 0.51 -15.82 12.02
N ALA A 328 0.73 -14.70 12.70
CA ALA A 328 0.14 -13.41 12.30
C ALA A 328 0.67 -12.89 10.95
N THR A 329 1.89 -13.28 10.55
CA THR A 329 2.53 -12.86 9.29
C THR A 329 2.65 -13.99 8.25
N ASP A 330 2.36 -15.23 8.61
CA ASP A 330 2.49 -16.41 7.75
C ASP A 330 1.70 -16.27 6.44
N TYR A 331 0.52 -15.68 6.50
CA TYR A 331 -0.31 -15.46 5.30
C TYR A 331 0.39 -14.57 4.25
N MET A 332 1.20 -13.60 4.68
CA MET A 332 1.97 -12.76 3.76
C MET A 332 3.14 -13.55 3.16
N TYR A 333 3.79 -14.36 3.98
CA TYR A 333 4.87 -15.21 3.54
C TYR A 333 4.39 -16.28 2.56
N ASP A 334 3.27 -16.92 2.86
CA ASP A 334 2.62 -17.90 1.97
C ASP A 334 2.21 -17.26 0.64
N ALA A 335 1.65 -16.05 0.67
CA ALA A 335 1.31 -15.29 -0.54
C ALA A 335 2.55 -15.03 -1.41
N TYR A 336 3.67 -14.64 -0.80
CA TYR A 336 4.94 -14.45 -1.51
C TYR A 336 5.44 -15.75 -2.12
N VAL A 337 5.47 -16.83 -1.35
CA VAL A 337 5.92 -18.16 -1.80
C VAL A 337 5.06 -18.66 -2.96
N GLU A 338 3.75 -18.48 -2.88
CA GLU A 338 2.84 -18.92 -3.96
C GLU A 338 3.02 -18.09 -5.23
N CYS A 339 3.20 -16.78 -5.12
CA CYS A 339 3.53 -15.91 -6.25
C CYS A 339 4.86 -16.33 -6.90
N MET A 340 5.86 -16.67 -6.10
CA MET A 340 7.16 -17.17 -6.59
C MET A 340 7.03 -18.53 -7.27
N LYS A 341 6.21 -19.45 -6.76
CA LYS A 341 5.92 -20.74 -7.39
C LYS A 341 5.27 -20.56 -8.77
N GLN A 342 4.25 -19.70 -8.87
CA GLN A 342 3.60 -19.38 -10.16
C GLN A 342 4.62 -18.82 -11.16
N THR A 343 5.47 -17.89 -10.73
CA THR A 343 6.49 -17.28 -11.56
C THR A 343 7.52 -18.31 -12.03
N SER A 344 8.02 -19.14 -11.13
CA SER A 344 8.99 -20.20 -11.44
C SER A 344 8.41 -21.24 -12.41
N ARG A 345 7.14 -21.65 -12.24
CA ARG A 345 6.43 -22.55 -13.17
C ARG A 345 6.38 -21.94 -14.56
N LYS A 346 6.05 -20.66 -14.70
CA LYS A 346 5.98 -19.95 -15.97
C LYS A 346 7.34 -19.86 -16.65
N ILE A 347 8.39 -19.54 -15.90
CA ILE A 347 9.78 -19.49 -16.40
C ILE A 347 10.20 -20.89 -16.88
N SER A 348 9.91 -21.94 -16.10
CA SER A 348 10.21 -23.32 -16.49
C SER A 348 9.52 -23.72 -17.81
N CYS A 349 8.26 -23.34 -17.99
CA CYS A 349 7.54 -23.58 -19.26
C CYS A 349 8.20 -22.86 -20.45
N LEU A 350 8.66 -21.63 -20.26
CA LEU A 350 9.36 -20.86 -21.32
C LEU A 350 10.73 -21.46 -21.62
N LEU A 351 11.49 -21.85 -20.62
CA LEU A 351 12.80 -22.50 -20.80
C LEU A 351 12.66 -23.81 -21.54
N ASN A 352 11.67 -24.65 -21.21
CA ASN A 352 11.46 -25.90 -21.92
C ASN A 352 11.08 -25.68 -23.39
N LYS A 353 10.26 -24.66 -23.70
CA LYS A 353 10.01 -24.26 -25.10
C LYS A 353 11.28 -23.85 -25.81
N SER A 354 12.14 -23.08 -25.17
CA SER A 354 13.43 -22.68 -25.72
C SER A 354 14.31 -23.90 -26.06
N VAL A 355 14.33 -24.91 -25.19
CA VAL A 355 15.05 -26.16 -25.41
C VAL A 355 14.43 -26.97 -26.54
N THR A 356 13.10 -27.09 -26.59
CA THR A 356 12.38 -27.93 -27.54
C THR A 356 12.47 -27.36 -28.98
N PHE A 357 12.35 -26.04 -29.15
CA PHE A 357 12.32 -25.39 -30.46
C PHE A 357 13.68 -24.80 -30.91
N GLY A 358 14.71 -24.94 -30.09
CA GLY A 358 16.06 -24.47 -30.36
C GLY A 358 16.29 -23.01 -29.94
N ALA A 359 17.52 -22.71 -29.51
CA ALA A 359 17.91 -21.40 -29.00
C ALA A 359 17.74 -20.26 -30.02
N SER A 360 17.83 -20.55 -31.34
CA SER A 360 17.67 -19.55 -32.41
C SER A 360 16.25 -18.99 -32.49
N ALA A 361 15.22 -19.80 -32.20
CA ALA A 361 13.81 -19.38 -32.25
C ALA A 361 13.41 -18.47 -31.07
N TYR A 362 14.12 -18.58 -29.95
CA TYR A 362 13.83 -17.84 -28.72
C TYR A 362 14.96 -16.92 -28.25
N ARG A 363 15.93 -16.65 -29.13
CA ARG A 363 17.06 -15.77 -28.82
C ARG A 363 16.63 -14.39 -28.31
N HIS A 364 15.54 -13.86 -28.87
CA HIS A 364 14.92 -12.61 -28.43
C HIS A 364 14.26 -12.65 -27.03
N LEU A 365 14.14 -13.85 -26.42
CA LEU A 365 13.68 -13.98 -25.03
C LEU A 365 14.83 -13.95 -24.02
N LEU A 366 16.06 -14.11 -24.51
CA LEU A 366 17.29 -14.11 -23.71
C LEU A 366 18.04 -12.78 -23.81
N GLU A 367 17.71 -11.95 -24.77
CA GLU A 367 18.11 -10.54 -24.92
C GLU A 367 17.05 -9.60 -24.32
#